data_c3e809d0d67f81b05605cd874219b8e0
#
_entry.id   c3e809d0d67f81b05605cd874219b8e0
#
_cell.length_a   1.000
_cell.length_b   1.000
_cell.length_c   1.000
_cell.angle_alpha   90.00
_cell.angle_beta   90.00
_cell.angle_gamma   90.00
#
_symmetry.space_group_name_H-M   'P 1'
#
loop_
_entity.id
_entity.type
_entity.pdbx_description
1 polymer ?
#
loop_
_entity_poly.entity_id
_entity_poly.type
_entity_poly.pdbx_seq_one_letter_code
_entity_poly.pdbx_strand_id
1 'polypeptide(L)'
;MQSAGASPVVDGEVKIADNAALKESLTVYKDMVDKGILAEYTDWDQYIASMNDGKAAGVINGCWIMSSVQAAADQSGKWAIVNMPKLDGIDGATNYANCGGASWAVSSNCKNTELAYDFLKSTFGASVELYDDLLPNAGAIASYLPAADSDVYNQPSEFYGGQTVYKDIVEFAGKVPAFDCGAYYSDVRSALTDAVTNIVQNNADIDSEMQNAQDTVEFNIAG
;
A
#
# COMPACT_ATOMS: atom_id res chain seq x y z
N MET A 1 -7.22 7.84 2.04
CA MET A 1 -8.59 7.50 1.62
C MET A 1 -9.00 6.10 2.05
N GLN A 2 -8.34 5.03 1.60
CA GLN A 2 -8.75 3.64 1.89
C GLN A 2 -8.96 3.36 3.38
N SER A 3 -8.04 3.77 4.23
CA SER A 3 -8.16 3.60 5.70
C SER A 3 -9.41 4.26 6.30
N ALA A 4 -10.04 5.18 5.59
CA ALA A 4 -11.28 5.83 5.96
C ALA A 4 -12.51 5.29 5.20
N GLY A 5 -12.37 4.16 4.48
CA GLY A 5 -13.44 3.57 3.69
C GLY A 5 -13.89 4.44 2.51
N ALA A 6 -13.10 5.42 2.11
CA ALA A 6 -13.40 6.33 1.00
C ALA A 6 -12.74 5.88 -0.29
N SER A 7 -13.44 6.03 -1.40
CA SER A 7 -12.98 5.73 -2.75
C SER A 7 -13.08 6.98 -3.65
N PRO A 8 -12.20 7.13 -4.65
CA PRO A 8 -12.30 8.21 -5.64
C PRO A 8 -13.39 7.96 -6.69
N VAL A 9 -13.90 6.75 -6.76
CA VAL A 9 -15.03 6.37 -7.63
C VAL A 9 -16.04 5.61 -6.78
N VAL A 10 -17.30 6.02 -6.83
CA VAL A 10 -18.40 5.39 -6.09
C VAL A 10 -19.56 5.21 -7.06
N ASP A 11 -20.05 3.98 -7.21
CA ASP A 11 -21.16 3.64 -8.13
C ASP A 11 -20.93 4.11 -9.59
N GLY A 12 -19.67 4.14 -10.02
CA GLY A 12 -19.25 4.58 -11.34
C GLY A 12 -19.10 6.11 -11.50
N GLU A 13 -19.38 6.88 -10.48
CA GLU A 13 -19.20 8.35 -10.46
C GLU A 13 -17.86 8.73 -9.82
N VAL A 14 -17.21 9.75 -10.38
CA VAL A 14 -15.98 10.34 -9.82
C VAL A 14 -16.31 11.13 -8.56
N LYS A 15 -15.62 10.85 -7.48
CA LYS A 15 -15.81 11.48 -6.15
C LYS A 15 -14.46 11.92 -5.59
N ILE A 16 -13.83 12.88 -6.24
CA ILE A 16 -12.53 13.45 -5.87
C ILE A 16 -12.71 14.80 -5.17
N ALA A 17 -13.42 15.74 -5.80
CA ALA A 17 -13.53 17.11 -5.32
C ALA A 17 -14.15 17.23 -3.91
N ASP A 18 -15.22 16.48 -3.65
CA ASP A 18 -15.94 16.53 -2.37
C ASP A 18 -15.49 15.43 -1.38
N ASN A 19 -14.35 14.80 -1.62
CA ASN A 19 -13.87 13.68 -0.80
C ASN A 19 -13.12 14.19 0.44
N ALA A 20 -13.83 14.28 1.58
CA ALA A 20 -13.25 14.77 2.83
C ALA A 20 -12.04 13.96 3.31
N ALA A 21 -12.04 12.63 3.12
CA ALA A 21 -10.90 11.78 3.51
C ALA A 21 -9.68 12.01 2.62
N LEU A 22 -9.88 12.30 1.33
CA LEU A 22 -8.80 12.70 0.43
C LEU A 22 -8.24 14.07 0.82
N LYS A 23 -9.10 15.04 1.04
CA LYS A 23 -8.70 16.39 1.46
C LYS A 23 -7.86 16.36 2.72
N GLU A 24 -8.31 15.64 3.74
CA GLU A 24 -7.56 15.48 4.99
C GLU A 24 -6.23 14.77 4.76
N SER A 25 -6.19 13.71 3.93
CA SER A 25 -4.94 13.03 3.58
C SER A 25 -3.94 13.96 2.90
N LEU A 26 -4.38 14.80 1.98
CA LEU A 26 -3.54 15.78 1.29
C LEU A 26 -3.06 16.88 2.24
N THR A 27 -3.94 17.34 3.14
CA THR A 27 -3.62 18.34 4.16
C THR A 27 -2.53 17.83 5.10
N VAL A 28 -2.69 16.62 5.65
CA VAL A 28 -1.70 15.99 6.53
C VAL A 28 -0.39 15.75 5.80
N TYR A 29 -0.44 15.25 4.55
CA TYR A 29 0.76 14.99 3.76
C TYR A 29 1.55 16.28 3.49
N LYS A 30 0.85 17.34 3.03
CA LYS A 30 1.46 18.66 2.81
C LYS A 30 2.08 19.21 4.10
N ASP A 31 1.36 19.14 5.20
CA ASP A 31 1.82 19.65 6.51
C ASP A 31 3.10 18.92 6.98
N MET A 32 3.18 17.60 6.76
CA MET A 32 4.38 16.82 7.08
C MET A 32 5.58 17.19 6.18
N VAL A 33 5.34 17.49 4.90
CA VAL A 33 6.39 17.98 3.97
C VAL A 33 6.86 19.36 4.40
N ASP A 34 5.93 20.30 4.62
CA ASP A 34 6.23 21.68 5.01
C ASP A 34 7.02 21.78 6.34
N LYS A 35 6.76 20.84 7.25
CA LYS A 35 7.48 20.72 8.53
C LYS A 35 8.81 19.97 8.43
N GLY A 36 9.17 19.45 7.25
CA GLY A 36 10.38 18.68 7.06
C GLY A 36 10.39 17.31 7.77
N ILE A 37 9.20 16.77 8.07
CA ILE A 37 9.04 15.44 8.67
C ILE A 37 9.22 14.35 7.60
N LEU A 38 8.73 14.60 6.40
CA LEU A 38 8.89 13.71 5.24
C LEU A 38 10.09 14.15 4.41
N ALA A 39 10.90 13.17 4.01
CA ALA A 39 11.95 13.34 3.03
C ALA A 39 11.49 12.77 1.69
N GLU A 40 11.63 13.55 0.62
CA GLU A 40 11.27 13.14 -0.73
C GLU A 40 12.47 12.46 -1.40
N TYR A 41 12.22 11.30 -2.01
CA TYR A 41 13.19 10.54 -2.79
C TYR A 41 12.58 10.20 -4.15
N THR A 42 13.29 10.49 -5.21
CA THR A 42 12.87 10.22 -6.60
C THR A 42 13.46 8.94 -7.16
N ASP A 43 14.41 8.35 -6.44
CA ASP A 43 15.16 7.16 -6.82
C ASP A 43 14.99 6.06 -5.77
N TRP A 44 14.73 4.83 -6.23
CA TRP A 44 14.47 3.69 -5.33
C TRP A 44 15.67 3.35 -4.45
N ASP A 45 16.88 3.38 -5.00
CA ASP A 45 18.08 3.01 -4.25
C ASP A 45 18.37 4.05 -3.16
N GLN A 46 18.16 5.33 -3.44
CA GLN A 46 18.27 6.39 -2.43
C GLN A 46 17.22 6.27 -1.34
N TYR A 47 15.99 5.89 -1.71
CA TYR A 47 14.92 5.64 -0.76
C TYR A 47 15.29 4.49 0.21
N ILE A 48 15.76 3.36 -0.30
CA ILE A 48 16.22 2.24 0.53
C ILE A 48 17.45 2.64 1.36
N ALA A 49 18.42 3.33 0.76
CA ALA A 49 19.60 3.79 1.48
C ALA A 49 19.26 4.73 2.66
N SER A 50 18.19 5.53 2.54
CA SER A 50 17.77 6.43 3.62
C SER A 50 17.40 5.68 4.91
N MET A 51 16.82 4.51 4.79
CA MET A 51 16.49 3.64 5.92
C MET A 51 17.74 2.90 6.41
N ASN A 52 18.49 2.32 5.50
CA ASN A 52 19.66 1.50 5.83
C ASN A 52 20.81 2.32 6.41
N ASP A 53 20.95 3.60 6.04
CA ASP A 53 21.92 4.55 6.61
C ASP A 53 21.41 5.20 7.92
N GLY A 54 20.19 4.89 8.36
CA GLY A 54 19.58 5.49 9.56
C GLY A 54 19.21 6.96 9.41
N LYS A 55 19.03 7.45 8.20
CA LYS A 55 18.57 8.84 7.91
C LYS A 55 17.06 8.99 8.08
N ALA A 56 16.30 7.93 7.80
CA ALA A 56 14.87 7.86 8.02
C ALA A 56 14.57 6.99 9.25
N ALA A 57 13.87 7.55 10.24
CA ALA A 57 13.49 6.86 11.47
C ALA A 57 12.24 5.99 11.29
N GLY A 58 11.53 6.11 10.20
CA GLY A 58 10.33 5.34 9.90
C GLY A 58 9.97 5.39 8.42
N VAL A 59 9.15 4.45 8.01
CA VAL A 59 8.64 4.34 6.64
C VAL A 59 7.18 3.91 6.69
N ILE A 60 6.34 4.58 5.91
CA ILE A 60 4.95 4.15 5.67
C ILE A 60 4.92 3.43 4.33
N ASN A 61 4.77 2.11 4.36
CA ASN A 61 4.80 1.29 3.15
C ASN A 61 4.05 -0.04 3.36
N GLY A 62 3.95 -0.86 2.31
CA GLY A 62 3.48 -2.23 2.41
C GLY A 62 4.52 -3.15 3.07
N CYS A 63 4.06 -4.31 3.57
CA CYS A 63 4.93 -5.28 4.23
C CYS A 63 6.11 -5.77 3.37
N TRP A 64 6.00 -5.69 2.05
CA TRP A 64 7.06 -6.06 1.10
C TRP A 64 8.36 -5.24 1.25
N ILE A 65 8.33 -4.06 1.91
CA ILE A 65 9.54 -3.27 2.17
C ILE A 65 10.44 -3.91 3.25
N MET A 66 9.92 -4.84 4.03
CA MET A 66 10.63 -5.44 5.17
C MET A 66 11.98 -6.04 4.78
N SER A 67 12.05 -6.75 3.66
CA SER A 67 13.30 -7.35 3.18
C SER A 67 14.39 -6.32 2.90
N SER A 68 14.01 -5.15 2.37
CA SER A 68 14.92 -4.04 2.12
C SER A 68 15.41 -3.38 3.40
N VAL A 69 14.53 -3.25 4.40
CA VAL A 69 14.90 -2.72 5.73
C VAL A 69 15.84 -3.70 6.46
N GLN A 70 15.56 -4.99 6.39
CA GLN A 70 16.36 -6.05 7.01
C GLN A 70 17.77 -6.22 6.40
N ALA A 71 18.02 -5.64 5.21
CA ALA A 71 19.34 -5.66 4.61
C ALA A 71 20.41 -4.94 5.48
N ALA A 72 20.01 -3.99 6.32
CA ALA A 72 20.87 -3.32 7.29
C ALA A 72 20.98 -4.14 8.59
N ALA A 73 21.77 -5.19 8.59
CA ALA A 73 21.89 -6.14 9.70
C ALA A 73 22.29 -5.50 11.03
N ASP A 74 23.05 -4.41 11.00
CA ASP A 74 23.47 -3.62 12.18
C ASP A 74 22.32 -2.86 12.85
N GLN A 75 21.17 -2.79 12.20
CA GLN A 75 19.92 -2.23 12.74
C GLN A 75 19.01 -3.27 13.39
N SER A 76 19.45 -4.53 13.49
CA SER A 76 18.67 -5.58 14.15
C SER A 76 18.29 -5.17 15.58
N GLY A 77 17.04 -5.38 15.95
CA GLY A 77 16.46 -4.99 17.22
C GLY A 77 16.09 -3.51 17.38
N LYS A 78 16.33 -2.68 16.34
CA LYS A 78 16.02 -1.23 16.38
C LYS A 78 14.73 -0.85 15.67
N TRP A 79 14.11 -1.79 14.95
CA TRP A 79 12.86 -1.57 14.20
C TRP A 79 11.68 -2.25 14.87
N ALA A 80 10.51 -1.69 14.67
CA ALA A 80 9.23 -2.31 15.01
C ALA A 80 8.20 -2.01 13.92
N ILE A 81 7.26 -2.92 13.71
CA ILE A 81 6.11 -2.72 12.83
C ILE A 81 4.92 -2.32 13.70
N VAL A 82 4.28 -1.24 13.32
CA VAL A 82 3.08 -0.72 13.98
C VAL A 82 2.02 -0.39 12.93
N ASN A 83 0.77 -0.30 13.36
CA ASN A 83 -0.31 0.17 12.51
C ASN A 83 -0.07 1.61 12.03
N MET A 84 -0.56 1.90 10.84
CA MET A 84 -0.60 3.25 10.31
C MET A 84 -1.46 4.16 11.21
N PRO A 85 -1.10 5.43 11.40
CA PRO A 85 -1.98 6.40 12.03
C PRO A 85 -3.30 6.53 11.26
N LYS A 86 -4.41 6.70 11.97
CA LYS A 86 -5.70 6.99 11.34
C LYS A 86 -5.83 8.50 11.11
N LEU A 87 -6.64 8.87 10.12
CA LEU A 87 -7.05 10.26 9.93
C LEU A 87 -7.93 10.71 11.10
N ASP A 88 -7.58 11.83 11.72
CA ASP A 88 -8.39 12.41 12.79
C ASP A 88 -9.56 13.19 12.20
N GLY A 89 -10.69 13.23 12.90
CA GLY A 89 -11.88 13.95 12.46
C GLY A 89 -12.62 13.35 11.24
N ILE A 90 -12.20 12.21 10.71
CA ILE A 90 -12.88 11.50 9.62
C ILE A 90 -13.64 10.31 10.19
N ASP A 91 -14.95 10.34 10.03
CA ASP A 91 -15.84 9.24 10.48
C ASP A 91 -15.50 7.94 9.75
N GLY A 92 -15.44 6.85 10.52
CA GLY A 92 -15.11 5.54 9.96
C GLY A 92 -13.63 5.31 9.67
N ALA A 93 -12.74 6.30 9.90
CA ALA A 93 -11.30 6.13 9.70
C ALA A 93 -10.73 5.03 10.60
N THR A 94 -9.88 4.20 10.02
CA THR A 94 -9.19 3.09 10.69
C THR A 94 -7.68 3.26 10.61
N ASN A 95 -6.94 2.38 11.29
CA ASN A 95 -5.48 2.31 11.22
C ASN A 95 -4.99 1.33 10.13
N TYR A 96 -5.87 0.88 9.25
CA TYR A 96 -5.61 -0.21 8.33
C TYR A 96 -5.74 0.26 6.88
N ALA A 97 -4.72 -0.01 6.09
CA ALA A 97 -4.70 0.16 4.65
C ALA A 97 -3.73 -0.86 4.04
N ASN A 98 -3.84 -1.12 2.76
CA ASN A 98 -2.82 -1.84 2.03
C ASN A 98 -2.01 -0.90 1.12
N CYS A 99 -0.81 -1.29 0.81
CA CYS A 99 0.01 -0.64 -0.21
C CYS A 99 0.50 -1.70 -1.19
N GLY A 100 -0.15 -1.76 -2.33
CA GLY A 100 0.12 -2.78 -3.34
C GLY A 100 -0.79 -3.99 -3.21
N GLY A 101 -0.35 -5.05 -3.82
CA GLY A 101 -1.04 -6.29 -4.04
C GLY A 101 -0.80 -6.73 -5.48
N ALA A 102 -0.82 -8.02 -5.73
CA ALA A 102 -0.62 -8.56 -7.07
C ALA A 102 -1.58 -9.73 -7.31
N SER A 103 -1.94 -9.93 -8.55
CA SER A 103 -2.75 -11.05 -9.00
C SER A 103 -2.08 -11.77 -10.15
N TRP A 104 -2.40 -13.05 -10.30
CA TRP A 104 -2.02 -13.85 -11.43
C TRP A 104 -3.15 -13.89 -12.46
N ALA A 105 -2.80 -13.80 -13.72
CA ALA A 105 -3.75 -13.94 -14.81
C ALA A 105 -3.19 -14.86 -15.90
N VAL A 106 -4.06 -15.66 -16.50
CA VAL A 106 -3.71 -16.47 -17.68
C VAL A 106 -4.09 -15.67 -18.91
N SER A 107 -3.08 -15.39 -19.77
CA SER A 107 -3.31 -14.64 -21.01
C SER A 107 -4.25 -15.40 -21.95
N SER A 108 -5.11 -14.67 -22.68
CA SER A 108 -5.95 -15.22 -23.74
C SER A 108 -5.16 -15.89 -24.88
N ASN A 109 -3.88 -15.54 -25.05
CA ASN A 109 -2.96 -16.16 -26.00
C ASN A 109 -2.31 -17.44 -25.50
N CYS A 110 -2.57 -17.85 -24.26
CA CYS A 110 -2.02 -19.08 -23.70
C CYS A 110 -2.54 -20.29 -24.47
N LYS A 111 -1.61 -21.13 -24.97
CA LYS A 111 -1.97 -22.32 -25.74
C LYS A 111 -2.46 -23.49 -24.88
N ASN A 112 -2.18 -23.46 -23.59
CA ASN A 112 -2.62 -24.48 -22.64
C ASN A 112 -3.13 -23.81 -21.36
N THR A 113 -4.31 -23.25 -21.44
CA THR A 113 -4.95 -22.51 -20.32
C THR A 113 -5.29 -23.42 -19.15
N GLU A 114 -5.65 -24.69 -19.40
CA GLU A 114 -5.94 -25.67 -18.35
C GLU A 114 -4.70 -25.92 -17.48
N LEU A 115 -3.56 -26.23 -18.11
CA LEU A 115 -2.30 -26.47 -17.40
C LEU A 115 -1.84 -25.22 -16.62
N ALA A 116 -1.96 -24.03 -17.22
CA ALA A 116 -1.61 -22.79 -16.57
C ALA A 116 -2.50 -22.53 -15.34
N TYR A 117 -3.79 -22.80 -15.47
CA TYR A 117 -4.74 -22.66 -14.36
C TYR A 117 -4.48 -23.70 -13.26
N ASP A 118 -4.24 -24.95 -13.60
CA ASP A 118 -3.93 -26.00 -12.65
C ASP A 118 -2.62 -25.72 -11.88
N PHE A 119 -1.63 -25.15 -12.58
CA PHE A 119 -0.39 -24.70 -11.94
C PHE A 119 -0.68 -23.62 -10.89
N LEU A 120 -1.39 -22.55 -11.27
CA LEU A 120 -1.71 -21.45 -10.36
C LEU A 120 -2.57 -21.93 -9.18
N LYS A 121 -3.53 -22.82 -9.44
CA LYS A 121 -4.41 -23.37 -8.41
C LYS A 121 -3.66 -24.27 -7.44
N SER A 122 -2.79 -25.15 -7.94
CA SER A 122 -2.04 -26.09 -7.10
C SER A 122 -0.89 -25.44 -6.32
N THR A 123 -0.40 -24.30 -6.77
CA THR A 123 0.64 -23.50 -6.11
C THR A 123 0.04 -22.39 -5.25
N PHE A 124 -0.20 -21.23 -5.82
CA PHE A 124 -0.66 -20.03 -5.10
C PHE A 124 -2.06 -20.15 -4.51
N GLY A 125 -2.92 -21.02 -5.05
CA GLY A 125 -4.29 -21.23 -4.57
C GLY A 125 -4.44 -22.35 -3.54
N ALA A 126 -3.39 -23.17 -3.27
CA ALA A 126 -3.56 -24.34 -2.40
C ALA A 126 -2.32 -24.79 -1.62
N SER A 127 -1.13 -24.28 -1.90
CA SER A 127 0.09 -24.77 -1.25
C SER A 127 0.50 -23.91 -0.06
N VAL A 128 0.32 -24.43 1.15
CA VAL A 128 0.87 -23.83 2.38
C VAL A 128 2.39 -23.87 2.35
N GLU A 129 2.99 -25.01 1.92
CA GLU A 129 4.43 -25.20 1.83
C GLU A 129 5.10 -24.13 0.95
N LEU A 130 4.49 -23.78 -0.19
CA LEU A 130 5.00 -22.70 -1.04
C LEU A 130 5.06 -21.37 -0.29
N TYR A 131 4.03 -21.05 0.48
CA TYR A 131 3.99 -19.79 1.22
C TYR A 131 4.92 -19.80 2.43
N ASP A 132 5.16 -20.93 3.04
CA ASP A 132 6.15 -21.09 4.11
C ASP A 132 7.57 -20.80 3.60
N ASP A 133 7.86 -21.15 2.35
CA ASP A 133 9.12 -20.81 1.70
C ASP A 133 9.18 -19.35 1.22
N LEU A 134 8.09 -18.84 0.67
CA LEU A 134 8.05 -17.48 0.12
C LEU A 134 8.11 -16.40 1.20
N LEU A 135 7.53 -16.64 2.36
CA LEU A 135 7.46 -15.63 3.42
C LEU A 135 8.86 -15.20 3.91
N PRO A 136 9.75 -16.09 4.35
CA PRO A 136 11.06 -15.68 4.83
C PRO A 136 12.01 -15.25 3.72
N ASN A 137 11.86 -15.78 2.50
CA ASN A 137 12.79 -15.55 1.40
C ASN A 137 12.42 -14.35 0.52
N ALA A 138 11.13 -14.02 0.41
CA ALA A 138 10.63 -12.96 -0.46
C ALA A 138 9.73 -11.94 0.27
N GLY A 139 9.40 -12.15 1.54
CA GLY A 139 8.48 -11.28 2.29
C GLY A 139 7.05 -11.31 1.72
N ALA A 140 6.69 -12.36 0.96
CA ALA A 140 5.38 -12.46 0.32
C ALA A 140 4.34 -13.00 1.30
N ILE A 141 3.37 -12.17 1.65
CA ILE A 141 2.22 -12.57 2.48
C ILE A 141 1.21 -13.32 1.63
N ALA A 142 0.77 -14.47 2.12
CA ALA A 142 -0.21 -15.30 1.45
C ALA A 142 -1.59 -14.62 1.38
N SER A 143 -2.21 -14.66 0.21
CA SER A 143 -3.66 -14.43 0.06
C SER A 143 -4.47 -15.73 0.22
N TYR A 144 -3.81 -16.88 0.26
CA TYR A 144 -4.38 -18.17 0.58
C TYR A 144 -4.52 -18.31 2.10
N LEU A 145 -5.74 -18.09 2.62
CA LEU A 145 -6.01 -17.98 4.06
C LEU A 145 -5.46 -19.14 4.91
N PRO A 146 -5.53 -20.43 4.50
CA PRO A 146 -4.97 -21.52 5.31
C PRO A 146 -3.46 -21.42 5.54
N ALA A 147 -2.71 -20.70 4.73
CA ALA A 147 -1.28 -20.49 4.96
C ALA A 147 -1.01 -19.58 6.17
N ALA A 148 -1.94 -18.72 6.53
CA ALA A 148 -1.80 -17.81 7.67
C ALA A 148 -1.76 -18.56 9.03
N ASP A 149 -2.24 -19.79 9.10
CA ASP A 149 -2.20 -20.64 10.30
C ASP A 149 -0.88 -21.40 10.46
N SER A 150 0.03 -21.28 9.48
CA SER A 150 1.33 -21.94 9.53
C SER A 150 2.22 -21.40 10.63
N ASP A 151 3.08 -22.28 11.19
CA ASP A 151 4.04 -21.91 12.24
C ASP A 151 5.02 -20.81 11.83
N VAL A 152 5.31 -20.67 10.54
CA VAL A 152 6.21 -19.63 10.01
C VAL A 152 5.68 -18.22 10.33
N TYR A 153 4.35 -18.04 10.29
CA TYR A 153 3.73 -16.74 10.63
C TYR A 153 3.81 -16.40 12.12
N ASN A 154 3.99 -17.39 12.98
CA ASN A 154 4.05 -17.22 14.43
C ASN A 154 5.48 -17.03 14.97
N GLN A 155 6.51 -17.06 14.12
CA GLN A 155 7.90 -16.90 14.55
C GLN A 155 8.21 -15.46 14.94
N PRO A 156 8.86 -15.23 16.10
CA PRO A 156 9.36 -13.92 16.45
C PRO A 156 10.55 -13.54 15.56
N SER A 157 10.61 -12.29 15.15
CA SER A 157 11.70 -11.74 14.36
C SER A 157 12.72 -11.03 15.25
N GLU A 158 13.96 -11.49 15.29
CA GLU A 158 15.03 -10.81 16.02
C GLU A 158 15.28 -9.41 15.49
N PHE A 159 15.18 -9.22 14.17
CA PHE A 159 15.36 -7.91 13.55
C PHE A 159 14.35 -6.88 14.07
N TYR A 160 13.14 -7.30 14.36
CA TYR A 160 12.06 -6.47 14.91
C TYR A 160 11.90 -6.64 16.43
N GLY A 161 13.01 -6.86 17.14
CA GLY A 161 13.02 -6.89 18.59
C GLY A 161 12.21 -8.01 19.24
N GLY A 162 11.99 -9.11 18.54
CA GLY A 162 11.21 -10.26 19.00
C GLY A 162 9.71 -10.17 18.68
N GLN A 163 9.27 -9.19 17.90
CA GLN A 163 7.89 -9.04 17.45
C GLN A 163 7.50 -10.17 16.49
N THR A 164 6.28 -10.70 16.59
CA THR A 164 5.71 -11.67 15.64
C THR A 164 5.10 -10.95 14.43
N VAL A 165 5.95 -10.28 13.67
CA VAL A 165 5.55 -9.30 12.65
C VAL A 165 4.60 -9.86 11.59
N TYR A 166 4.79 -11.11 11.17
CA TYR A 166 3.95 -11.69 10.11
C TYR A 166 2.54 -11.99 10.61
N LYS A 167 2.41 -12.44 11.86
CA LYS A 167 1.11 -12.61 12.52
C LYS A 167 0.38 -11.29 12.64
N ASP A 168 1.05 -10.24 13.08
CA ASP A 168 0.48 -8.92 13.22
C ASP A 168 0.00 -8.38 11.86
N ILE A 169 0.82 -8.55 10.78
CA ILE A 169 0.46 -8.13 9.43
C ILE A 169 -0.78 -8.87 8.91
N VAL A 170 -0.89 -10.18 9.13
CA VAL A 170 -2.08 -10.97 8.75
C VAL A 170 -3.32 -10.47 9.49
N GLU A 171 -3.21 -10.17 10.79
CA GLU A 171 -4.30 -9.59 11.56
C GLU A 171 -4.69 -8.21 11.00
N PHE A 172 -3.73 -7.36 10.64
CA PHE A 172 -3.99 -6.06 10.04
C PHE A 172 -4.66 -6.18 8.67
N ALA A 173 -4.17 -7.10 7.83
CA ALA A 173 -4.74 -7.35 6.51
C ALA A 173 -6.22 -7.71 6.55
N GLY A 174 -6.63 -8.51 7.55
CA GLY A 174 -8.04 -8.87 7.76
C GLY A 174 -8.96 -7.70 8.15
N LYS A 175 -8.39 -6.54 8.51
CA LYS A 175 -9.12 -5.34 8.94
C LYS A 175 -9.06 -4.20 7.92
N VAL A 176 -8.35 -4.39 6.80
CA VAL A 176 -8.25 -3.37 5.75
C VAL A 176 -9.61 -3.15 5.10
N PRO A 177 -10.11 -1.91 5.03
CA PRO A 177 -11.35 -1.63 4.33
C PRO A 177 -11.25 -1.97 2.84
N ALA A 178 -12.34 -2.45 2.26
CA ALA A 178 -12.44 -2.66 0.83
C ALA A 178 -12.22 -1.33 0.09
N PHE A 179 -11.54 -1.39 -1.04
CA PHE A 179 -11.27 -0.24 -1.89
C PHE A 179 -11.64 -0.58 -3.32
N ASP A 180 -12.63 0.11 -3.85
CA ASP A 180 -12.99 0.01 -5.25
C ASP A 180 -12.12 0.96 -6.08
N CYS A 181 -11.25 0.40 -6.90
CA CYS A 181 -10.41 1.16 -7.83
C CYS A 181 -11.19 1.61 -9.07
N GLY A 182 -12.34 1.00 -9.34
CA GLY A 182 -13.10 1.23 -10.56
C GLY A 182 -12.34 0.88 -11.87
N ALA A 183 -13.02 1.03 -12.98
CA ALA A 183 -12.42 0.81 -14.31
C ALA A 183 -11.38 1.91 -14.67
N TYR A 184 -11.47 3.06 -14.05
CA TYR A 184 -10.69 4.27 -14.36
C TYR A 184 -9.54 4.52 -13.41
N TYR A 185 -9.05 3.47 -12.76
CA TYR A 185 -7.97 3.59 -11.76
C TYR A 185 -6.72 4.32 -12.28
N SER A 186 -6.33 4.07 -13.54
CA SER A 186 -5.15 4.70 -14.14
C SER A 186 -5.33 6.21 -14.30
N ASP A 187 -6.51 6.65 -14.73
CA ASP A 187 -6.83 8.08 -14.91
C ASP A 187 -6.88 8.80 -13.58
N VAL A 188 -7.55 8.21 -12.59
CA VAL A 188 -7.60 8.72 -11.22
C VAL A 188 -6.20 8.83 -10.62
N ARG A 189 -5.38 7.78 -10.77
CA ARG A 189 -4.01 7.79 -10.26
C ARG A 189 -3.17 8.88 -10.90
N SER A 190 -3.26 9.06 -12.21
CA SER A 190 -2.52 10.11 -12.92
C SER A 190 -2.93 11.49 -12.44
N ALA A 191 -4.23 11.79 -12.45
CA ALA A 191 -4.76 13.09 -12.03
C ALA A 191 -4.41 13.42 -10.56
N LEU A 192 -4.49 12.44 -9.65
CA LEU A 192 -4.10 12.64 -8.26
C LEU A 192 -2.58 12.79 -8.08
N THR A 193 -1.76 12.14 -8.91
CA THR A 193 -0.31 12.35 -8.89
C THR A 193 0.06 13.78 -9.26
N ASP A 194 -0.58 14.32 -10.29
CA ASP A 194 -0.38 15.72 -10.72
C ASP A 194 -0.86 16.69 -9.64
N ALA A 195 -2.03 16.46 -9.04
CA ALA A 195 -2.56 17.26 -7.96
C ALA A 195 -1.61 17.27 -6.74
N VAL A 196 -1.13 16.11 -6.30
CA VAL A 196 -0.15 16.02 -5.19
C VAL A 196 1.12 16.80 -5.50
N THR A 197 1.64 16.67 -6.73
CA THR A 197 2.84 17.39 -7.17
C THR A 197 2.62 18.91 -7.11
N ASN A 198 1.48 19.39 -7.60
CA ASN A 198 1.14 20.82 -7.57
C ASN A 198 0.98 21.34 -6.13
N ILE A 199 0.29 20.59 -5.28
CA ILE A 199 0.09 20.96 -3.88
C ILE A 199 1.41 21.04 -3.12
N VAL A 200 2.28 20.04 -3.30
CA VAL A 200 3.51 19.91 -2.52
C VAL A 200 4.64 20.78 -3.06
N GLN A 201 4.88 20.76 -4.38
CA GLN A 201 6.03 21.44 -4.98
C GLN A 201 5.70 22.89 -5.38
N ASN A 202 4.46 23.16 -5.81
CA ASN A 202 4.05 24.46 -6.29
C ASN A 202 3.18 25.23 -5.29
N ASN A 203 2.92 24.65 -4.11
CA ASN A 203 2.08 25.23 -3.07
C ASN A 203 0.67 25.62 -3.57
N ALA A 204 0.11 24.80 -4.48
CA ALA A 204 -1.23 25.00 -5.01
C ALA A 204 -2.30 24.73 -3.94
N ASP A 205 -3.48 25.33 -4.14
CA ASP A 205 -4.62 25.17 -3.25
C ASP A 205 -5.21 23.75 -3.38
N ILE A 206 -5.43 23.09 -2.25
CA ILE A 206 -5.88 21.69 -2.21
C ILE A 206 -7.25 21.51 -2.85
N ASP A 207 -8.20 22.39 -2.56
CA ASP A 207 -9.57 22.28 -3.08
C ASP A 207 -9.59 22.47 -4.59
N SER A 208 -8.79 23.43 -5.08
CA SER A 208 -8.63 23.68 -6.52
C SER A 208 -8.01 22.49 -7.24
N GLU A 209 -6.98 21.88 -6.67
CA GLU A 209 -6.33 20.71 -7.30
C GLU A 209 -7.21 19.45 -7.24
N MET A 210 -8.00 19.27 -6.19
CA MET A 210 -9.00 18.20 -6.12
C MET A 210 -10.08 18.37 -7.21
N GLN A 211 -10.54 19.60 -7.44
CA GLN A 211 -11.50 19.88 -8.51
C GLN A 211 -10.88 19.65 -9.89
N ASN A 212 -9.66 20.13 -10.13
CA ASN A 212 -8.94 19.90 -11.38
C ASN A 212 -8.74 18.39 -11.67
N ALA A 213 -8.42 17.61 -10.64
CA ALA A 213 -8.27 16.18 -10.76
C ALA A 213 -9.62 15.52 -11.12
N GLN A 214 -10.72 15.93 -10.49
CA GLN A 214 -12.04 15.41 -10.84
C GLN A 214 -12.41 15.73 -12.29
N ASP A 215 -12.29 16.99 -12.69
CA ASP A 215 -12.61 17.45 -14.06
C ASP A 215 -11.78 16.69 -15.12
N THR A 216 -10.51 16.45 -14.82
CA THR A 216 -9.60 15.68 -15.69
C THR A 216 -10.07 14.23 -15.86
N VAL A 217 -10.41 13.56 -14.77
CA VAL A 217 -10.88 12.18 -14.81
C VAL A 217 -12.22 12.11 -15.54
N GLU A 218 -13.17 13.00 -15.23
CA GLU A 218 -14.48 13.05 -15.90
C GLU A 218 -14.34 13.27 -17.41
N PHE A 219 -13.42 14.15 -17.82
CA PHE A 219 -13.14 14.38 -19.25
C PHE A 219 -12.60 13.12 -19.94
N ASN A 220 -11.65 12.41 -19.29
CA ASN A 220 -11.06 11.20 -19.86
C ASN A 220 -12.07 10.04 -19.97
N ILE A 221 -13.03 9.98 -19.05
CA ILE A 221 -14.09 8.95 -19.04
C ILE A 221 -15.15 9.22 -20.11
N ALA A 222 -15.44 10.50 -20.41
CA ALA A 222 -16.48 10.89 -21.35
C ALA A 222 -16.09 10.73 -22.84
N GLY A 223 -14.81 10.57 -23.17
CA GLY A 223 -14.26 10.40 -24.50
C GLY A 223 -14.07 8.96 -24.87
#